data_fa7e92263810539c3a9af4fba940caa4
#
_entry.id   fa7e92263810539c3a9af4fba940caa4
#
_cell.length_a   1.000
_cell.length_b   1.000
_cell.length_c   1.000
_cell.angle_alpha   90.00
_cell.angle_beta   90.00
_cell.angle_gamma   90.00
#
_symmetry.space_group_name_H-M   'P 1'
#
loop_
_entity.id
_entity.type
_entity.pdbx_description
1 polymer ?
#
loop_
_entity_poly.entity_id
_entity_poly.type
_entity_poly.pdbx_seq_one_letter_code
_entity_poly.pdbx_strand_id
1 'polypeptide(L)'
;MSLFKEKRILLLAGICLLAVVLLVTPGIRYGIDIAGGSRIVLEFEASQATIQLATPIVGDNLAPLDDIARLIMDNLLTSVKVVSLDRTDNTATFEIGRSVSSDILASIIDNKGQVISIEGGKISDQTREEVTNLLQTRVDPAGLLGVQSRPMGANLVLFEVPAMDPERAKALLGQTGRLEAFIENTLVMTADDIEQVGSIKISETSGVYKYEVPLTISQDGANKFAVASQGKGNYPFVIYLDRPDDAVLLFNNQLLTNMPTGLTYDNTARTFRITISGTQGVSESHSYDLLVSFIPISKDNLDNETLQTIQEMYATKNRAIFLGSVTDFSENVTGSVKAIFTENKVEYLPKTSETETPESWLQRACGLKSAPAISPDIAGKASQNVEISGSRGTYESAESEASDLKTVLQQRLPVKVSFVGESSIPARLGSEFAFDILKAAIAAVIAVGVLVYLRYRRPLIVGAIMLTMGSEVLVTIGIASLLHQTIGLAEIAAVLAVIGTGVEQQLIITDEVLRKGLPKAGPRPMSLSGRIGKAFAVIFAAAATTIAALATLFFVGYGAMKGFAIVMIIGILAAILVTRPAYGRIVNAIVSRETTKAEKTQVKAAQQ
;
A
#
# COMPACT_ATOMS: atom_id res chain seq x y z
N MET A 1 -48.11 -7.06 27.97
CA MET A 1 -47.64 -6.94 26.58
C MET A 1 -46.31 -7.64 26.47
N SER A 2 -46.11 -8.60 25.53
CA SER A 2 -44.82 -9.31 25.45
C SER A 2 -43.80 -8.35 24.83
N LEU A 3 -42.67 -8.15 25.50
CA LEU A 3 -41.54 -7.33 25.03
C LEU A 3 -41.13 -7.68 23.59
N PHE A 4 -41.28 -8.95 23.20
CA PHE A 4 -40.98 -9.47 21.88
C PHE A 4 -41.93 -9.02 20.75
N LYS A 5 -43.01 -8.28 21.03
CA LYS A 5 -43.94 -7.72 20.01
C LYS A 5 -43.69 -6.22 19.75
N GLU A 6 -42.77 -5.61 20.49
CA GLU A 6 -42.42 -4.19 20.31
C GLU A 6 -41.52 -4.01 19.08
N LYS A 7 -41.99 -3.26 18.08
CA LYS A 7 -41.28 -3.04 16.81
C LYS A 7 -39.83 -2.57 16.96
N ARG A 8 -39.54 -1.73 17.97
CA ARG A 8 -38.17 -1.19 18.21
C ARG A 8 -37.21 -2.23 18.76
N ILE A 9 -37.70 -3.20 19.55
CA ILE A 9 -36.89 -4.31 20.06
C ILE A 9 -36.62 -5.33 18.94
N LEU A 10 -37.61 -5.60 18.11
CA LEU A 10 -37.46 -6.45 16.92
C LEU A 10 -36.45 -5.82 15.92
N LEU A 11 -36.54 -4.50 15.73
CA LEU A 11 -35.56 -3.76 14.89
C LEU A 11 -34.12 -3.90 15.44
N LEU A 12 -33.94 -3.70 16.75
CA LEU A 12 -32.63 -3.90 17.39
C LEU A 12 -32.12 -5.33 17.17
N ALA A 13 -32.97 -6.34 17.42
CA ALA A 13 -32.59 -7.74 17.20
C ALA A 13 -32.22 -8.04 15.74
N GLY A 14 -32.97 -7.51 14.79
CA GLY A 14 -32.68 -7.66 13.36
C GLY A 14 -31.38 -7.00 12.95
N ILE A 15 -31.10 -5.79 13.45
CA ILE A 15 -29.82 -5.09 13.19
C ILE A 15 -28.64 -5.81 13.86
N CYS A 16 -28.82 -6.36 15.08
CA CYS A 16 -27.79 -7.18 15.71
C CYS A 16 -27.48 -8.45 14.91
N LEU A 17 -28.53 -9.12 14.39
CA LEU A 17 -28.35 -10.28 13.53
C LEU A 17 -27.58 -9.91 12.24
N LEU A 18 -27.97 -8.81 11.61
CA LEU A 18 -27.26 -8.28 10.45
C LEU A 18 -25.80 -7.95 10.79
N ALA A 19 -25.54 -7.32 11.93
CA ALA A 19 -24.18 -7.02 12.38
C ALA A 19 -23.34 -8.29 12.55
N VAL A 20 -23.91 -9.38 13.10
CA VAL A 20 -23.21 -10.67 13.19
C VAL A 20 -22.86 -11.21 11.79
N VAL A 21 -23.76 -11.12 10.83
CA VAL A 21 -23.49 -11.52 9.44
C VAL A 21 -22.35 -10.69 8.86
N LEU A 22 -22.36 -9.37 9.07
CA LEU A 22 -21.32 -8.46 8.59
C LEU A 22 -19.94 -8.71 9.24
N LEU A 23 -19.90 -9.25 10.46
CA LEU A 23 -18.65 -9.64 11.12
C LEU A 23 -18.06 -10.94 10.54
N VAL A 24 -18.89 -11.77 9.90
CA VAL A 24 -18.47 -13.00 9.24
C VAL A 24 -18.17 -12.76 7.76
N THR A 25 -18.98 -11.95 7.09
CA THR A 25 -18.87 -11.60 5.67
C THR A 25 -19.12 -10.11 5.46
N PRO A 26 -18.14 -9.24 5.22
CA PRO A 26 -16.77 -9.44 4.73
C PRO A 26 -15.70 -9.72 5.81
N GLY A 27 -16.06 -9.73 7.11
CA GLY A 27 -15.13 -9.93 8.20
C GLY A 27 -14.50 -8.63 8.73
N ILE A 28 -13.73 -8.75 9.82
CA ILE A 28 -13.02 -7.62 10.44
C ILE A 28 -11.64 -7.51 9.81
N ARG A 29 -11.29 -6.30 9.36
CA ARG A 29 -9.93 -5.98 8.94
C ARG A 29 -9.16 -5.45 10.13
N TYR A 30 -8.03 -6.08 10.43
CA TYR A 30 -7.18 -5.65 11.53
C TYR A 30 -6.07 -4.74 11.02
N GLY A 31 -5.80 -3.66 11.75
CA GLY A 31 -4.65 -2.80 11.50
C GLY A 31 -3.33 -3.48 11.85
N ILE A 32 -2.23 -2.88 11.38
CA ILE A 32 -0.87 -3.38 11.59
C ILE A 32 -0.52 -3.59 13.08
N ASP A 33 -1.12 -2.80 13.95
CA ASP A 33 -0.91 -2.90 15.40
C ASP A 33 -1.43 -4.21 16.01
N ILE A 34 -2.41 -4.86 15.35
CA ILE A 34 -3.05 -6.10 15.79
C ILE A 34 -2.61 -7.28 14.94
N ALA A 35 -2.62 -7.13 13.61
CA ALA A 35 -2.23 -8.18 12.69
C ALA A 35 -0.71 -8.38 12.59
N GLY A 36 0.07 -7.41 13.07
CA GLY A 36 1.48 -7.30 12.71
C GLY A 36 1.61 -6.87 11.24
N GLY A 37 2.83 -6.79 10.73
CA GLY A 37 3.08 -6.46 9.33
C GLY A 37 4.20 -5.45 9.14
N SER A 38 4.21 -4.77 8.00
CA SER A 38 5.28 -3.88 7.57
C SER A 38 4.82 -2.44 7.46
N ARG A 39 5.65 -1.53 7.93
CA ARG A 39 5.51 -0.08 7.74
C ARG A 39 6.65 0.40 6.88
N ILE A 40 6.34 0.94 5.72
CA ILE A 40 7.32 1.30 4.68
C ILE A 40 7.11 2.76 4.29
N VAL A 41 8.19 3.54 4.30
CA VAL A 41 8.22 4.92 3.83
C VAL A 41 8.87 4.94 2.45
N LEU A 42 8.13 5.43 1.47
CA LEU A 42 8.59 5.61 0.10
C LEU A 42 8.76 7.09 -0.22
N GLU A 43 9.80 7.40 -1.00
CA GLU A 43 10.03 8.70 -1.61
C GLU A 43 9.76 8.61 -3.10
N PHE A 44 9.07 9.62 -3.64
CA PHE A 44 8.88 9.76 -5.08
C PHE A 44 10.12 10.35 -5.72
N GLU A 45 10.82 9.58 -6.54
CA GLU A 45 11.97 10.04 -7.31
C GLU A 45 11.50 10.62 -8.65
N ALA A 46 10.93 11.81 -8.62
CA ALA A 46 10.49 12.52 -9.79
C ALA A 46 11.15 13.90 -9.87
N SER A 47 11.01 14.59 -11.00
CA SER A 47 11.45 15.97 -11.17
C SER A 47 10.36 16.77 -11.87
N GLN A 48 10.11 17.99 -11.42
CA GLN A 48 9.35 18.99 -12.17
C GLN A 48 10.32 19.95 -12.84
N ALA A 49 10.31 19.98 -14.17
CA ALA A 49 11.16 20.84 -14.97
C ALA A 49 10.33 21.93 -15.67
N THR A 50 10.68 23.18 -15.46
CA THR A 50 10.11 24.31 -16.22
C THR A 50 11.01 24.60 -17.42
N ILE A 51 10.45 24.53 -18.61
CA ILE A 51 11.15 24.67 -19.89
C ILE A 51 10.56 25.85 -20.63
N GLN A 52 11.43 26.78 -21.07
CA GLN A 52 11.12 27.81 -22.06
C GLN A 52 11.07 27.13 -23.43
N LEU A 53 9.94 27.19 -24.12
CA LEU A 53 9.77 26.57 -25.42
C LEU A 53 10.43 27.41 -26.52
N ALA A 54 11.17 26.76 -27.42
CA ALA A 54 11.78 27.44 -28.57
C ALA A 54 10.72 27.88 -29.59
N THR A 55 9.64 27.12 -29.73
CA THR A 55 8.52 27.43 -30.62
C THR A 55 7.31 27.87 -29.80
N PRO A 56 6.75 29.07 -30.03
CA PRO A 56 5.56 29.54 -29.33
C PRO A 56 4.34 28.68 -29.65
N ILE A 57 3.51 28.45 -28.63
CA ILE A 57 2.25 27.74 -28.80
C ILE A 57 1.20 28.70 -29.30
N VAL A 58 0.72 28.47 -30.53
CA VAL A 58 -0.30 29.29 -31.19
C VAL A 58 -1.60 28.51 -31.26
N GLY A 59 -2.67 29.05 -30.67
CA GLY A 59 -3.98 28.39 -30.65
C GLY A 59 -3.97 27.06 -29.89
N ASP A 60 -4.58 26.03 -30.44
CA ASP A 60 -4.69 24.70 -29.83
C ASP A 60 -3.59 23.71 -30.31
N ASN A 61 -2.56 24.21 -30.98
CA ASN A 61 -1.46 23.37 -31.44
C ASN A 61 -0.48 23.07 -30.28
N LEU A 62 -0.62 21.89 -29.66
CA LEU A 62 0.23 21.42 -28.58
C LEU A 62 1.44 20.60 -29.05
N ALA A 63 1.65 20.47 -30.38
CA ALA A 63 2.74 19.67 -30.94
C ALA A 63 4.14 19.98 -30.36
N PRO A 64 4.52 21.24 -30.05
CA PRO A 64 5.81 21.52 -29.43
C PRO A 64 5.97 20.90 -28.02
N LEU A 65 4.87 20.79 -27.25
CA LEU A 65 4.88 20.12 -25.94
C LEU A 65 5.02 18.61 -26.08
N ASP A 66 4.25 18.02 -27.00
CA ASP A 66 4.27 16.59 -27.28
C ASP A 66 5.65 16.15 -27.80
N ASP A 67 6.30 16.98 -28.64
CA ASP A 67 7.64 16.70 -29.13
C ASP A 67 8.68 16.67 -27.99
N ILE A 68 8.65 17.65 -27.08
CA ILE A 68 9.55 17.68 -25.93
C ILE A 68 9.24 16.53 -24.98
N ALA A 69 7.98 16.26 -24.69
CA ALA A 69 7.59 15.15 -23.84
C ALA A 69 8.08 13.80 -24.40
N ARG A 70 7.93 13.57 -25.71
CA ARG A 70 8.44 12.36 -26.37
C ARG A 70 9.95 12.27 -26.32
N LEU A 71 10.68 13.35 -26.59
CA LEU A 71 12.13 13.36 -26.50
C LEU A 71 12.61 12.97 -25.10
N ILE A 72 11.98 13.53 -24.07
CA ILE A 72 12.33 13.18 -22.68
C ILE A 72 11.96 11.73 -22.38
N MET A 73 10.77 11.30 -22.79
CA MET A 73 10.27 9.94 -22.57
C MET A 73 11.16 8.89 -23.24
N ASP A 74 11.53 9.10 -24.50
CA ASP A 74 12.34 8.15 -25.30
C ASP A 74 13.79 8.05 -24.79
N ASN A 75 14.37 9.16 -24.32
CA ASN A 75 15.74 9.17 -23.81
C ASN A 75 15.85 8.70 -22.37
N LEU A 76 14.87 9.03 -21.51
CA LEU A 76 14.91 8.67 -20.10
C LEU A 76 14.10 7.40 -19.76
N LEU A 77 13.37 6.84 -20.72
CA LEU A 77 12.51 5.65 -20.56
C LEU A 77 11.60 5.79 -19.32
N THR A 78 10.94 6.94 -19.19
CA THR A 78 10.08 7.28 -18.06
C THR A 78 8.86 8.05 -18.52
N SER A 79 7.79 8.06 -17.72
CA SER A 79 6.62 8.87 -18.05
C SER A 79 6.92 10.36 -17.94
N VAL A 80 6.26 11.13 -18.79
CA VAL A 80 6.34 12.59 -18.81
C VAL A 80 4.92 13.15 -18.90
N LYS A 81 4.55 14.03 -17.99
CA LYS A 81 3.26 14.72 -17.98
C LYS A 81 3.45 16.23 -18.05
N VAL A 82 2.64 16.93 -18.82
CA VAL A 82 2.58 18.40 -18.78
C VAL A 82 1.70 18.81 -17.59
N VAL A 83 2.28 19.50 -16.62
CA VAL A 83 1.59 19.93 -15.40
C VAL A 83 0.95 21.31 -15.60
N SER A 84 1.68 22.21 -16.24
CA SER A 84 1.20 23.56 -16.51
C SER A 84 1.80 24.14 -17.78
N LEU A 85 1.07 25.05 -18.40
CA LEU A 85 1.48 25.81 -19.58
C LEU A 85 1.18 27.29 -19.34
N ASP A 86 2.22 28.12 -19.36
CA ASP A 86 2.08 29.57 -19.42
C ASP A 86 2.33 30.05 -20.85
N ARG A 87 1.26 30.49 -21.50
CA ARG A 87 1.29 30.99 -22.88
C ARG A 87 1.86 32.41 -22.98
N THR A 88 1.86 33.15 -21.87
CA THR A 88 2.36 34.51 -21.84
C THR A 88 3.89 34.52 -21.90
N ASP A 89 4.49 33.70 -21.08
CA ASP A 89 5.96 33.56 -21.01
C ASP A 89 6.48 32.44 -21.91
N ASN A 90 5.59 31.74 -22.62
CA ASN A 90 5.90 30.59 -23.46
C ASN A 90 6.70 29.51 -22.71
N THR A 91 6.30 29.22 -21.47
CA THR A 91 6.92 28.22 -20.59
C THR A 91 5.97 27.07 -20.30
N ALA A 92 6.51 25.88 -20.18
CA ALA A 92 5.76 24.70 -19.78
C ALA A 92 6.48 23.97 -18.65
N THR A 93 5.70 23.45 -17.69
CA THR A 93 6.23 22.63 -16.61
C THR A 93 5.92 21.16 -16.92
N PHE A 94 6.97 20.37 -17.00
CA PHE A 94 6.90 18.93 -17.22
C PHE A 94 7.19 18.20 -15.92
N GLU A 95 6.36 17.23 -15.58
CA GLU A 95 6.63 16.23 -14.53
C GLU A 95 7.26 15.01 -15.17
N ILE A 96 8.48 14.70 -14.75
CA ILE A 96 9.32 13.60 -15.26
C ILE A 96 9.34 12.52 -14.19
N GLY A 97 8.97 11.30 -14.50
CA GLY A 97 8.77 10.18 -13.57
C GLY A 97 10.05 9.65 -12.91
N ARG A 98 11.19 10.33 -13.09
CA ARG A 98 12.47 10.03 -12.43
C ARG A 98 13.26 11.30 -12.12
N SER A 99 14.22 11.19 -11.23
CA SER A 99 15.15 12.28 -10.94
C SER A 99 16.08 12.51 -12.15
N VAL A 100 16.22 13.77 -12.58
CA VAL A 100 17.07 14.18 -13.71
C VAL A 100 17.79 15.49 -13.36
N SER A 101 19.06 15.62 -13.79
CA SER A 101 19.80 16.86 -13.66
C SER A 101 19.51 17.83 -14.81
N SER A 102 19.75 19.13 -14.57
CA SER A 102 19.55 20.18 -15.57
C SER A 102 20.37 19.92 -16.84
N ASP A 103 21.63 19.48 -16.68
CA ASP A 103 22.55 19.27 -17.80
C ASP A 103 22.10 18.10 -18.70
N ILE A 104 21.64 17.00 -18.09
CA ILE A 104 21.10 15.85 -18.83
C ILE A 104 19.83 16.28 -19.58
N LEU A 105 18.91 16.96 -18.90
CA LEU A 105 17.68 17.40 -19.54
C LEU A 105 17.93 18.39 -20.67
N ALA A 106 18.84 19.34 -20.48
CA ALA A 106 19.23 20.29 -21.52
C ALA A 106 19.83 19.59 -22.75
N SER A 107 20.64 18.56 -22.55
CA SER A 107 21.20 17.77 -23.67
C SER A 107 20.13 16.97 -24.43
N ILE A 108 19.06 16.55 -23.77
CA ILE A 108 17.95 15.79 -24.40
C ILE A 108 17.07 16.70 -25.23
N ILE A 109 16.67 17.86 -24.70
CA ILE A 109 15.73 18.77 -25.38
C ILE A 109 16.41 19.60 -26.48
N ASP A 110 17.77 19.73 -26.42
CA ASP A 110 18.59 20.44 -27.39
C ASP A 110 17.94 21.74 -27.89
N ASN A 111 17.73 21.90 -29.20
CA ASN A 111 17.19 23.09 -29.83
C ASN A 111 15.66 23.30 -29.64
N LYS A 112 14.97 22.42 -28.92
CA LYS A 112 13.50 22.50 -28.72
C LYS A 112 13.11 23.43 -27.59
N GLY A 113 14.02 23.74 -26.68
CA GLY A 113 13.74 24.62 -25.55
C GLY A 113 14.96 24.87 -24.65
N GLN A 114 14.75 25.65 -23.61
CA GLN A 114 15.76 25.93 -22.58
C GLN A 114 15.21 25.57 -21.21
N VAL A 115 15.97 24.81 -20.42
CA VAL A 115 15.61 24.49 -19.03
C VAL A 115 15.77 25.75 -18.18
N ILE A 116 14.68 26.21 -17.55
CA ILE A 116 14.69 27.36 -16.64
C ILE A 116 14.99 26.89 -15.21
N SER A 117 14.28 25.85 -14.77
CA SER A 117 14.43 25.31 -13.41
C SER A 117 14.07 23.83 -13.36
N ILE A 118 14.69 23.11 -12.42
CA ILE A 118 14.33 21.73 -12.08
C ILE A 118 14.15 21.65 -10.56
N GLU A 119 13.02 21.11 -10.13
CA GLU A 119 12.73 20.80 -8.74
C GLU A 119 12.65 19.27 -8.57
N GLY A 120 13.66 18.68 -7.91
CA GLY A 120 13.68 17.24 -7.61
C GLY A 120 12.72 16.86 -6.48
N GLY A 121 12.19 15.64 -6.53
CA GLY A 121 11.27 15.12 -5.51
C GLY A 121 9.87 15.73 -5.54
N LYS A 122 9.54 16.57 -6.52
CA LYS A 122 8.24 17.23 -6.61
C LYS A 122 7.35 16.54 -7.63
N ILE A 123 6.15 16.17 -7.20
CA ILE A 123 5.09 15.60 -8.04
C ILE A 123 3.79 16.37 -7.84
N SER A 124 2.90 16.29 -8.82
CA SER A 124 1.55 16.84 -8.72
C SER A 124 0.70 16.02 -7.73
N ASP A 125 -0.30 16.65 -7.12
CA ASP A 125 -1.24 15.96 -6.23
C ASP A 125 -1.96 14.83 -6.94
N GLN A 126 -2.28 15.02 -8.21
CA GLN A 126 -2.92 14.00 -9.04
C GLN A 126 -2.02 12.77 -9.24
N THR A 127 -0.75 12.97 -9.60
CA THR A 127 0.21 11.87 -9.77
C THR A 127 0.47 11.16 -8.44
N ARG A 128 0.56 11.92 -7.32
CA ARG A 128 0.71 11.33 -5.99
C ARG A 128 -0.46 10.42 -5.64
N GLU A 129 -1.69 10.85 -5.88
CA GLU A 129 -2.88 10.05 -5.63
C GLU A 129 -2.93 8.82 -6.53
N GLU A 130 -2.65 8.97 -7.83
CA GLU A 130 -2.57 7.88 -8.80
C GLU A 130 -1.55 6.80 -8.38
N VAL A 131 -0.32 7.21 -8.08
CA VAL A 131 0.75 6.29 -7.65
C VAL A 131 0.39 5.60 -6.34
N THR A 132 -0.13 6.36 -5.37
CA THR A 132 -0.53 5.79 -4.09
C THR A 132 -1.62 4.74 -4.24
N ASN A 133 -2.62 4.99 -5.08
CA ASN A 133 -3.69 4.03 -5.36
C ASN A 133 -3.19 2.79 -6.10
N LEU A 134 -2.28 2.96 -7.08
CA LEU A 134 -1.64 1.84 -7.77
C LEU A 134 -0.84 0.97 -6.80
N LEU A 135 0.00 1.56 -5.95
CA LEU A 135 0.78 0.85 -4.95
C LEU A 135 -0.11 0.11 -3.94
N GLN A 136 -1.19 0.75 -3.49
CA GLN A 136 -2.15 0.14 -2.59
C GLN A 136 -2.82 -1.08 -3.25
N THR A 137 -3.21 -0.97 -4.52
CA THR A 137 -3.84 -2.07 -5.28
C THR A 137 -2.85 -3.20 -5.55
N ARG A 138 -1.55 -2.92 -5.74
CA ARG A 138 -0.52 -3.96 -5.87
C ARG A 138 -0.39 -4.84 -4.64
N VAL A 139 -0.39 -4.22 -3.48
CA VAL A 139 -0.21 -4.90 -2.19
C VAL A 139 -1.50 -5.56 -1.72
N ASP A 140 -2.64 -4.95 -2.03
CA ASP A 140 -3.97 -5.42 -1.63
C ASP A 140 -4.95 -5.41 -2.81
N PRO A 141 -4.76 -6.29 -3.82
CA PRO A 141 -5.60 -6.29 -5.03
C PRO A 141 -7.08 -6.54 -4.74
N ALA A 142 -7.39 -7.31 -3.71
CA ALA A 142 -8.75 -7.62 -3.31
C ALA A 142 -9.32 -6.63 -2.28
N GLY A 143 -8.49 -5.71 -1.78
CA GLY A 143 -8.84 -4.80 -0.70
C GLY A 143 -9.17 -5.50 0.62
N LEU A 144 -8.59 -6.68 0.88
CA LEU A 144 -8.89 -7.51 2.05
C LEU A 144 -7.89 -7.34 3.19
N LEU A 145 -6.65 -6.95 2.90
CA LEU A 145 -5.60 -6.79 3.90
C LEU A 145 -5.76 -5.51 4.73
N GLY A 146 -6.47 -4.52 4.19
CA GLY A 146 -6.67 -3.24 4.87
C GLY A 146 -5.42 -2.36 4.88
N VAL A 147 -4.67 -2.39 3.80
CA VAL A 147 -3.50 -1.53 3.59
C VAL A 147 -3.89 -0.06 3.72
N GLN A 148 -3.12 0.69 4.49
CA GLN A 148 -3.28 2.13 4.63
C GLN A 148 -2.09 2.86 4.03
N SER A 149 -2.37 3.92 3.29
CA SER A 149 -1.37 4.84 2.77
C SER A 149 -1.59 6.23 3.35
N ARG A 150 -0.50 6.94 3.67
CA ARG A 150 -0.55 8.28 4.25
C ARG A 150 0.53 9.14 3.63
N PRO A 151 0.19 10.28 3.00
CA PRO A 151 1.20 11.23 2.55
C PRO A 151 1.94 11.83 3.75
N MET A 152 3.26 11.98 3.60
CA MET A 152 4.15 12.60 4.57
C MET A 152 4.93 13.74 3.88
N GLY A 153 4.39 14.94 3.91
CA GLY A 153 4.96 16.07 3.16
C GLY A 153 4.67 15.99 1.66
N ALA A 154 5.55 16.57 0.84
CA ALA A 154 5.33 16.72 -0.60
C ALA A 154 5.71 15.47 -1.41
N ASN A 155 6.77 14.76 -0.98
CA ASN A 155 7.45 13.72 -1.75
C ASN A 155 7.48 12.34 -1.08
N LEU A 156 6.94 12.20 0.14
CA LEU A 156 6.96 10.95 0.88
C LEU A 156 5.54 10.38 1.04
N VAL A 157 5.47 9.06 1.07
CA VAL A 157 4.26 8.32 1.43
C VAL A 157 4.60 7.16 2.37
N LEU A 158 3.84 7.06 3.45
CA LEU A 158 3.91 5.94 4.39
C LEU A 158 2.87 4.89 3.99
N PHE A 159 3.31 3.66 3.83
CA PHE A 159 2.45 2.48 3.68
C PHE A 159 2.47 1.64 4.96
N GLU A 160 1.30 1.30 5.45
CA GLU A 160 1.09 0.32 6.51
C GLU A 160 0.43 -0.91 5.90
N VAL A 161 1.17 -2.01 5.87
CA VAL A 161 0.77 -3.25 5.20
C VAL A 161 0.59 -4.34 6.26
N PRO A 162 -0.66 -4.60 6.69
CA PRO A 162 -0.92 -5.64 7.68
C PRO A 162 -0.63 -7.04 7.12
N ALA A 163 -0.19 -7.94 8.02
CA ALA A 163 0.01 -9.36 7.74
C ALA A 163 0.94 -9.69 6.56
N MET A 164 1.79 -8.73 6.15
CA MET A 164 2.78 -8.94 5.10
C MET A 164 4.19 -8.70 5.65
N ASP A 165 5.09 -9.58 5.26
CA ASP A 165 6.51 -9.47 5.59
C ASP A 165 7.17 -8.30 4.83
N PRO A 166 8.18 -7.62 5.43
CA PRO A 166 8.82 -6.44 4.86
C PRO A 166 9.45 -6.67 3.48
N GLU A 167 10.09 -7.80 3.27
CA GLU A 167 10.80 -8.07 2.02
C GLU A 167 9.82 -8.21 0.84
N ARG A 168 8.70 -8.89 1.06
CA ARG A 168 7.64 -9.00 0.05
C ARG A 168 6.96 -7.65 -0.20
N ALA A 169 6.67 -6.90 0.86
CA ALA A 169 6.08 -5.57 0.74
C ALA A 169 7.00 -4.63 -0.06
N LYS A 170 8.31 -4.66 0.20
CA LYS A 170 9.31 -3.92 -0.59
C LYS A 170 9.34 -4.38 -2.05
N ALA A 171 9.35 -5.69 -2.29
CA ALA A 171 9.38 -6.21 -3.65
C ALA A 171 8.20 -5.72 -4.50
N LEU A 172 7.00 -5.60 -3.91
CA LEU A 172 5.81 -5.09 -4.60
C LEU A 172 5.78 -3.57 -4.70
N LEU A 173 6.16 -2.86 -3.64
CA LEU A 173 6.09 -1.40 -3.58
C LEU A 173 7.24 -0.71 -4.32
N GLY A 174 8.44 -1.31 -4.33
CA GLY A 174 9.64 -0.68 -4.91
C GLY A 174 9.80 -0.86 -6.41
N GLN A 175 9.08 -1.79 -7.03
CA GLN A 175 9.19 -2.00 -8.46
C GLN A 175 8.33 -1.00 -9.22
N THR A 176 8.94 -0.28 -10.18
CA THR A 176 8.20 0.63 -11.06
C THR A 176 7.40 -0.12 -12.13
N GLY A 177 7.86 -1.30 -12.51
CA GLY A 177 7.30 -2.08 -13.61
C GLY A 177 7.85 -1.64 -14.97
N ARG A 178 9.01 -0.99 -14.99
CA ARG A 178 9.70 -0.59 -16.21
C ARG A 178 10.32 -1.83 -16.89
N LEU A 179 9.64 -2.33 -17.90
CA LEU A 179 10.13 -3.44 -18.71
C LEU A 179 10.92 -2.90 -19.90
N GLU A 180 12.08 -3.48 -20.12
CA GLU A 180 12.94 -3.20 -21.26
C GLU A 180 13.41 -4.54 -21.85
N ALA A 181 13.29 -4.70 -23.17
CA ALA A 181 13.77 -5.90 -23.84
C ALA A 181 14.75 -5.56 -24.95
N PHE A 182 15.83 -6.31 -25.03
CA PHE A 182 16.95 -6.08 -25.92
C PHE A 182 17.24 -7.33 -26.75
N ILE A 183 17.70 -7.08 -28.00
CA ILE A 183 18.38 -8.05 -28.83
C ILE A 183 19.78 -7.51 -29.05
N GLU A 184 20.80 -8.22 -28.56
CA GLU A 184 22.14 -7.66 -28.38
C GLU A 184 22.07 -6.39 -27.51
N ASN A 185 22.47 -5.23 -28.01
CA ASN A 185 22.41 -3.96 -27.27
C ASN A 185 21.33 -3.02 -27.83
N THR A 186 20.43 -3.53 -28.69
CA THR A 186 19.36 -2.74 -29.30
C THR A 186 18.08 -2.89 -28.48
N LEU A 187 17.53 -1.78 -27.98
CA LEU A 187 16.23 -1.75 -27.33
C LEU A 187 15.14 -2.05 -28.34
N VAL A 188 14.34 -3.06 -28.08
CA VAL A 188 13.32 -3.58 -29.01
C VAL A 188 11.91 -3.33 -28.50
N MET A 189 11.74 -3.42 -27.17
CA MET A 189 10.44 -3.31 -26.55
C MET A 189 10.57 -2.64 -25.19
N THR A 190 9.61 -1.81 -24.85
CA THR A 190 9.44 -1.19 -23.54
C THR A 190 8.13 -1.62 -22.89
N ALA A 191 7.93 -1.22 -21.64
CA ALA A 191 6.67 -1.45 -20.95
C ALA A 191 5.46 -0.83 -21.68
N ASP A 192 5.65 0.26 -22.44
CA ASP A 192 4.58 0.95 -23.15
C ASP A 192 4.08 0.17 -24.37
N ASP A 193 4.90 -0.74 -24.88
CA ASP A 193 4.50 -1.66 -25.95
C ASP A 193 3.58 -2.79 -25.44
N ILE A 194 3.38 -2.97 -24.13
CA ILE A 194 2.51 -4.03 -23.57
C ILE A 194 1.06 -3.59 -23.58
N GLU A 195 0.23 -4.27 -24.37
CA GLU A 195 -1.22 -4.07 -24.41
C GLU A 195 -1.96 -4.93 -23.39
N GLN A 196 -1.50 -6.18 -23.17
CA GLN A 196 -2.15 -7.12 -22.27
C GLN A 196 -1.15 -8.06 -21.60
N VAL A 197 -1.37 -8.33 -20.32
CA VAL A 197 -0.68 -9.38 -19.56
C VAL A 197 -1.63 -10.56 -19.39
N GLY A 198 -1.23 -11.72 -19.90
CA GLY A 198 -2.05 -12.92 -19.93
C GLY A 198 -2.12 -13.68 -18.61
N SER A 199 -2.72 -14.86 -18.68
CA SER A 199 -2.81 -15.76 -17.51
C SER A 199 -1.50 -16.51 -17.31
N ILE A 200 -1.06 -16.61 -16.06
CA ILE A 200 0.14 -17.34 -15.66
C ILE A 200 -0.03 -18.81 -15.99
N LYS A 201 1.03 -19.42 -16.51
CA LYS A 201 1.14 -20.88 -16.72
C LYS A 201 2.30 -21.38 -15.87
N ILE A 202 2.09 -22.51 -15.17
CA ILE A 202 3.13 -23.17 -14.39
C ILE A 202 3.20 -24.62 -14.85
N SER A 203 4.39 -25.09 -15.15
CA SER A 203 4.67 -26.47 -15.55
C SER A 203 5.80 -27.05 -14.70
N GLU A 204 5.72 -28.34 -14.37
CA GLU A 204 6.77 -29.06 -13.65
C GLU A 204 7.60 -29.89 -14.61
N THR A 205 8.92 -29.80 -14.49
CA THR A 205 9.86 -30.62 -15.24
C THR A 205 11.00 -31.04 -14.30
N SER A 206 11.10 -32.31 -14.02
CA SER A 206 12.17 -32.91 -13.18
C SER A 206 12.33 -32.26 -11.80
N GLY A 207 11.21 -31.93 -11.13
CA GLY A 207 11.21 -31.31 -9.81
C GLY A 207 11.51 -29.79 -9.81
N VAL A 208 11.55 -29.16 -10.99
CA VAL A 208 11.67 -27.72 -11.16
C VAL A 208 10.37 -27.18 -11.75
N TYR A 209 9.83 -26.14 -11.14
CA TYR A 209 8.62 -25.47 -11.59
C TYR A 209 8.96 -24.28 -12.47
N LYS A 210 8.64 -24.39 -13.77
CA LYS A 210 8.77 -23.29 -14.74
C LYS A 210 7.47 -22.51 -14.76
N TYR A 211 7.56 -21.19 -14.61
CA TYR A 211 6.42 -20.30 -14.84
C TYR A 211 6.60 -19.52 -16.15
N GLU A 212 5.49 -19.17 -16.76
CA GLU A 212 5.40 -18.34 -17.97
C GLU A 212 4.32 -17.27 -17.76
N VAL A 213 4.68 -16.02 -18.05
CA VAL A 213 3.77 -14.87 -18.05
C VAL A 213 3.67 -14.38 -19.48
N PRO A 214 2.59 -14.75 -20.23
CA PRO A 214 2.41 -14.31 -21.59
C PRO A 214 2.07 -12.82 -21.67
N LEU A 215 2.62 -12.13 -22.66
CA LEU A 215 2.37 -10.72 -22.95
C LEU A 215 1.87 -10.58 -24.38
N THR A 216 0.88 -9.72 -24.58
CA THR A 216 0.52 -9.23 -25.91
C THR A 216 1.08 -7.83 -26.07
N ILE A 217 1.86 -7.59 -27.10
CA ILE A 217 2.50 -6.31 -27.39
C ILE A 217 1.84 -5.61 -28.57
N SER A 218 2.04 -4.30 -28.63
CA SER A 218 1.55 -3.45 -29.72
C SER A 218 2.12 -3.84 -31.08
N GLN A 219 1.43 -3.47 -32.12
CA GLN A 219 1.92 -3.70 -33.49
C GLN A 219 3.25 -2.99 -33.77
N ASP A 220 3.46 -1.82 -33.16
CA ASP A 220 4.72 -1.07 -33.26
C ASP A 220 5.87 -1.83 -32.57
N GLY A 221 5.67 -2.32 -31.36
CA GLY A 221 6.62 -3.19 -30.67
C GLY A 221 6.93 -4.48 -31.45
N ALA A 222 5.90 -5.10 -32.04
CA ALA A 222 6.08 -6.27 -32.90
C ALA A 222 6.90 -5.97 -34.14
N ASN A 223 6.71 -4.81 -34.76
CA ASN A 223 7.50 -4.38 -35.92
C ASN A 223 8.96 -4.08 -35.52
N LYS A 224 9.20 -3.40 -34.41
CA LYS A 224 10.56 -3.18 -33.87
C LYS A 224 11.26 -4.53 -33.62
N PHE A 225 10.55 -5.50 -33.01
CA PHE A 225 11.06 -6.85 -32.83
C PHE A 225 11.44 -7.52 -34.15
N ALA A 226 10.57 -7.45 -35.16
CA ALA A 226 10.85 -8.06 -36.49
C ALA A 226 12.12 -7.50 -37.11
N VAL A 227 12.28 -6.17 -37.11
CA VAL A 227 13.47 -5.52 -37.66
C VAL A 227 14.74 -5.93 -36.92
N ALA A 228 14.70 -5.89 -35.58
CA ALA A 228 15.86 -6.18 -34.75
C ALA A 228 16.25 -7.67 -34.75
N SER A 229 15.28 -8.58 -34.90
CA SER A 229 15.48 -10.03 -34.90
C SER A 229 15.82 -10.63 -36.29
N GLN A 230 15.82 -9.82 -37.34
CA GLN A 230 16.09 -10.32 -38.71
C GLN A 230 17.49 -10.96 -38.80
N GLY A 231 17.53 -12.23 -39.19
CA GLY A 231 18.77 -13.02 -39.28
C GLY A 231 19.35 -13.46 -37.92
N LYS A 232 18.64 -13.23 -36.80
CA LYS A 232 19.09 -13.53 -35.45
C LYS A 232 18.31 -14.68 -34.82
N GLY A 233 18.05 -15.74 -35.56
CA GLY A 233 17.54 -16.99 -34.94
C GLY A 233 18.53 -17.52 -33.92
N ASN A 234 18.04 -18.04 -32.79
CA ASN A 234 18.78 -18.53 -31.62
C ASN A 234 19.50 -17.46 -30.79
N TYR A 235 19.48 -16.18 -31.17
CA TYR A 235 19.98 -15.09 -30.32
C TYR A 235 19.13 -14.90 -29.07
N PRO A 236 19.72 -14.47 -27.95
CA PRO A 236 18.96 -14.20 -26.72
C PRO A 236 18.11 -12.93 -26.86
N PHE A 237 16.85 -13.04 -26.46
CA PHE A 237 15.95 -11.92 -26.26
C PHE A 237 15.92 -11.56 -24.77
N VAL A 238 16.68 -10.55 -24.41
CA VAL A 238 17.02 -10.24 -23.02
C VAL A 238 15.99 -9.28 -22.44
N ILE A 239 15.26 -9.70 -21.40
CA ILE A 239 14.17 -8.93 -20.79
C ILE A 239 14.56 -8.52 -19.39
N TYR A 240 14.59 -7.22 -19.15
CA TYR A 240 14.81 -6.61 -17.84
C TYR A 240 13.51 -6.05 -17.28
N LEU A 241 13.40 -6.10 -15.95
CA LEU A 241 12.39 -5.37 -15.19
C LEU A 241 13.11 -4.50 -14.17
N ASP A 242 12.86 -3.19 -14.24
CA ASP A 242 13.48 -2.17 -13.38
C ASP A 242 15.01 -2.24 -13.39
N ARG A 243 15.60 -2.38 -14.57
CA ARG A 243 17.05 -2.37 -14.75
C ARG A 243 17.66 -1.12 -14.08
N PRO A 244 18.66 -1.28 -13.20
CA PRO A 244 19.28 -0.17 -12.48
C PRO A 244 20.26 0.62 -13.38
N ASP A 245 19.73 1.25 -14.43
CA ASP A 245 20.50 2.06 -15.39
C ASP A 245 21.06 3.33 -14.77
N ASP A 246 20.50 3.77 -13.66
CA ASP A 246 20.91 4.93 -12.85
C ASP A 246 21.85 4.58 -11.71
N ALA A 247 22.26 3.31 -11.59
CA ALA A 247 23.15 2.84 -10.54
C ALA A 247 24.52 2.40 -11.09
N VAL A 248 25.53 2.47 -10.22
CA VAL A 248 26.78 1.73 -10.40
C VAL A 248 26.79 0.53 -9.44
N LEU A 249 27.08 -0.66 -9.96
CA LEU A 249 27.14 -1.89 -9.19
C LEU A 249 28.60 -2.16 -8.77
N LEU A 250 28.84 -2.17 -7.47
CA LEU A 250 30.15 -2.38 -6.87
C LEU A 250 30.26 -3.83 -6.38
N PHE A 251 31.24 -4.58 -6.87
CA PHE A 251 31.40 -5.98 -6.51
C PHE A 251 32.83 -6.30 -6.04
N ASN A 252 32.95 -7.28 -5.16
CA ASN A 252 34.24 -7.70 -4.69
C ASN A 252 35.06 -8.32 -5.84
N ASN A 253 36.29 -7.81 -6.08
CA ASN A 253 37.18 -8.26 -7.13
C ASN A 253 37.57 -9.75 -7.03
N GLN A 254 37.39 -10.40 -5.87
CA GLN A 254 37.55 -11.84 -5.72
C GLN A 254 36.60 -12.64 -6.63
N LEU A 255 35.48 -12.06 -7.05
CA LEU A 255 34.57 -12.68 -8.02
C LEU A 255 35.27 -12.95 -9.36
N LEU A 256 36.24 -12.07 -9.76
CA LEU A 256 36.96 -12.22 -11.02
C LEU A 256 37.90 -13.42 -11.03
N THR A 257 38.39 -13.84 -9.85
CA THR A 257 39.30 -15.00 -9.73
C THR A 257 38.61 -16.35 -9.82
N ASN A 258 37.32 -16.40 -9.54
CA ASN A 258 36.51 -17.64 -9.47
C ASN A 258 35.27 -17.57 -10.35
N MET A 259 35.36 -16.96 -11.54
CA MET A 259 34.22 -16.88 -12.46
C MET A 259 33.88 -18.25 -13.03
N PRO A 260 32.58 -18.61 -13.05
CA PRO A 260 32.13 -19.84 -13.70
C PRO A 260 32.33 -19.76 -15.23
N THR A 261 32.42 -20.92 -15.86
CA THR A 261 32.48 -21.04 -17.32
C THR A 261 31.24 -20.38 -17.95
N GLY A 262 31.45 -19.53 -18.94
CA GLY A 262 30.37 -18.77 -19.61
C GLY A 262 30.12 -17.39 -19.06
N LEU A 263 30.73 -17.00 -17.95
CA LEU A 263 30.69 -15.63 -17.43
C LEU A 263 32.06 -14.95 -17.66
N THR A 264 32.07 -13.78 -18.28
CA THR A 264 33.28 -12.98 -18.49
C THR A 264 33.03 -11.52 -18.12
N TYR A 265 34.06 -10.83 -17.65
CA TYR A 265 33.97 -9.40 -17.33
C TYR A 265 34.77 -8.59 -18.34
N ASP A 266 34.14 -7.59 -18.93
CA ASP A 266 34.78 -6.63 -19.82
C ASP A 266 35.15 -5.37 -19.03
N ASN A 267 36.44 -5.16 -18.78
CA ASN A 267 36.94 -4.03 -18.00
C ASN A 267 36.76 -2.69 -18.73
N THR A 268 36.72 -2.70 -20.07
CA THR A 268 36.53 -1.48 -20.87
C THR A 268 35.05 -1.06 -20.90
N ALA A 269 34.17 -2.00 -21.17
CA ALA A 269 32.73 -1.78 -21.16
C ALA A 269 32.16 -1.75 -19.74
N ARG A 270 32.94 -2.20 -18.73
CA ARG A 270 32.52 -2.33 -17.33
C ARG A 270 31.25 -3.12 -17.16
N THR A 271 31.13 -4.21 -17.91
CA THR A 271 29.94 -5.07 -17.88
C THR A 271 30.31 -6.55 -17.85
N PHE A 272 29.41 -7.37 -17.34
CA PHE A 272 29.52 -8.83 -17.46
C PHE A 272 28.85 -9.30 -18.74
N ARG A 273 29.51 -10.28 -19.38
CA ARG A 273 28.99 -11.00 -20.53
C ARG A 273 28.66 -12.42 -20.13
N ILE A 274 27.44 -12.87 -20.46
CA ILE A 274 26.96 -14.22 -20.23
C ILE A 274 26.91 -14.93 -21.58
N THR A 275 27.56 -16.10 -21.66
CA THR A 275 27.55 -16.96 -22.85
C THR A 275 26.62 -18.14 -22.61
N ILE A 276 25.59 -18.25 -23.42
CA ILE A 276 24.66 -19.38 -23.41
C ILE A 276 25.25 -20.46 -24.33
N SER A 277 25.65 -21.59 -23.76
CA SER A 277 26.06 -22.75 -24.54
C SER A 277 24.84 -23.34 -25.24
N GLY A 278 24.95 -23.61 -26.54
CA GLY A 278 23.85 -24.19 -27.31
C GLY A 278 23.31 -25.48 -26.68
N THR A 279 21.99 -25.57 -26.58
CA THR A 279 21.29 -26.81 -26.21
C THR A 279 21.41 -27.85 -27.33
N GLN A 280 21.20 -29.13 -26.99
CA GLN A 280 21.34 -30.27 -27.95
C GLN A 280 20.70 -29.94 -29.33
N GLY A 281 21.55 -29.79 -30.35
CA GLY A 281 21.16 -29.53 -31.74
C GLY A 281 21.51 -28.14 -32.29
N VAL A 282 21.97 -27.18 -31.48
CA VAL A 282 22.45 -25.86 -31.91
C VAL A 282 23.93 -25.72 -31.56
N SER A 283 24.80 -25.72 -32.55
CA SER A 283 26.26 -25.67 -32.37
C SER A 283 26.80 -24.28 -32.01
N GLU A 284 25.99 -23.24 -32.14
CA GLU A 284 26.42 -21.86 -31.90
C GLU A 284 26.13 -21.42 -30.48
N SER A 285 27.17 -20.95 -29.80
CA SER A 285 27.01 -20.26 -28.52
C SER A 285 26.76 -18.78 -28.76
N HIS A 286 25.71 -18.26 -28.17
CA HIS A 286 25.41 -16.84 -28.21
C HIS A 286 25.69 -16.19 -26.84
N SER A 287 26.09 -14.94 -26.86
CA SER A 287 26.36 -14.20 -25.62
C SER A 287 25.60 -12.88 -25.60
N TYR A 288 25.32 -12.39 -24.42
CA TYR A 288 24.75 -11.07 -24.18
C TYR A 288 25.44 -10.37 -23.03
N ASP A 289 25.51 -9.04 -23.09
CA ASP A 289 26.04 -8.20 -22.04
C ASP A 289 24.96 -7.82 -21.04
N LEU A 290 25.31 -7.78 -19.75
CA LEU A 290 24.45 -7.22 -18.74
C LEU A 290 24.52 -5.70 -18.83
N LEU A 291 23.46 -5.05 -19.33
CA LEU A 291 23.44 -3.62 -19.68
C LEU A 291 23.41 -2.70 -18.45
N VAL A 292 24.31 -2.91 -17.51
CA VAL A 292 24.50 -2.15 -16.28
C VAL A 292 26.01 -1.98 -16.02
N SER A 293 26.39 -0.89 -15.40
CA SER A 293 27.80 -0.60 -15.10
C SER A 293 28.28 -1.28 -13.83
N PHE A 294 29.31 -2.11 -13.93
CA PHE A 294 29.94 -2.81 -12.82
C PHE A 294 31.35 -2.29 -12.58
N ILE A 295 31.73 -2.09 -11.32
CA ILE A 295 33.10 -1.72 -10.92
C ILE A 295 33.60 -2.74 -9.90
N PRO A 296 34.73 -3.42 -10.18
CA PRO A 296 35.41 -4.26 -9.22
C PRO A 296 36.03 -3.42 -8.12
N ILE A 297 35.83 -3.77 -6.87
CA ILE A 297 36.41 -3.11 -5.71
C ILE A 297 37.07 -4.13 -4.79
N SER A 298 38.12 -3.71 -4.06
CA SER A 298 38.65 -4.52 -2.99
C SER A 298 37.75 -4.45 -1.75
N LYS A 299 37.70 -5.56 -1.00
CA LYS A 299 36.94 -5.63 0.25
C LYS A 299 37.43 -4.61 1.29
N ASP A 300 38.73 -4.40 1.38
CA ASP A 300 39.38 -3.70 2.50
C ASP A 300 39.79 -2.27 2.14
N ASN A 301 40.01 -1.97 0.87
CA ASN A 301 40.54 -0.67 0.43
C ASN A 301 40.02 -0.27 -0.95
N LEU A 302 39.82 1.02 -1.14
CA LEU A 302 39.47 1.62 -2.43
C LEU A 302 40.72 2.41 -2.92
N ASP A 303 41.29 2.02 -4.07
CA ASP A 303 42.37 2.77 -4.66
C ASP A 303 41.88 4.08 -5.30
N ASN A 304 42.83 5.02 -5.50
CA ASN A 304 42.49 6.35 -6.01
C ASN A 304 41.92 6.32 -7.44
N GLU A 305 42.34 5.37 -8.26
CA GLU A 305 41.86 5.23 -9.64
C GLU A 305 40.38 4.76 -9.67
N THR A 306 40.06 3.76 -8.86
CA THR A 306 38.67 3.27 -8.70
C THR A 306 37.78 4.35 -8.09
N LEU A 307 38.26 5.09 -7.09
CA LEU A 307 37.55 6.18 -6.47
C LEU A 307 37.22 7.29 -7.48
N GLN A 308 38.21 7.70 -8.28
CA GLN A 308 38.03 8.67 -9.35
C GLN A 308 36.99 8.18 -10.38
N THR A 309 37.08 6.91 -10.77
CA THR A 309 36.10 6.29 -11.69
C THR A 309 34.66 6.36 -11.13
N ILE A 310 34.47 6.07 -9.85
CA ILE A 310 33.16 6.17 -9.20
C ILE A 310 32.68 7.62 -9.18
N GLN A 311 33.56 8.58 -8.91
CA GLN A 311 33.24 10.01 -8.94
C GLN A 311 32.84 10.50 -10.33
N GLU A 312 33.57 10.09 -11.36
CA GLU A 312 33.19 10.40 -12.76
C GLU A 312 31.83 9.84 -13.14
N MET A 313 31.51 8.61 -12.69
CA MET A 313 30.22 8.00 -12.95
C MET A 313 29.07 8.65 -12.17
N TYR A 314 29.33 9.31 -11.06
CA TYR A 314 28.31 10.03 -10.30
C TYR A 314 27.63 11.12 -11.12
N ALA A 315 28.29 11.67 -12.16
CA ALA A 315 27.68 12.63 -13.07
C ALA A 315 26.47 12.06 -13.84
N THR A 316 26.45 10.75 -14.08
CA THR A 316 25.40 10.05 -14.85
C THR A 316 24.61 9.02 -14.02
N LYS A 317 25.16 8.59 -12.89
CA LYS A 317 24.59 7.58 -11.98
C LYS A 317 24.32 8.24 -10.63
N ASN A 318 23.12 8.10 -10.12
CA ASN A 318 22.70 8.79 -8.91
C ASN A 318 22.70 7.91 -7.66
N ARG A 319 23.04 6.61 -7.78
CA ARG A 319 23.13 5.67 -6.66
C ARG A 319 24.18 4.59 -6.88
N ALA A 320 24.59 3.95 -5.78
CA ALA A 320 25.53 2.84 -5.78
C ALA A 320 24.89 1.59 -5.15
N ILE A 321 25.12 0.42 -5.73
CA ILE A 321 24.66 -0.86 -5.21
C ILE A 321 25.87 -1.74 -4.95
N PHE A 322 26.12 -2.07 -3.68
CA PHE A 322 27.12 -3.06 -3.32
C PHE A 322 26.56 -4.47 -3.51
N LEU A 323 27.24 -5.27 -4.30
CA LEU A 323 26.95 -6.70 -4.42
C LEU A 323 27.56 -7.45 -3.24
N GLY A 324 26.80 -7.58 -2.19
CA GLY A 324 27.18 -8.17 -0.90
C GLY A 324 26.39 -7.58 0.26
N SER A 325 26.66 -8.09 1.45
CA SER A 325 26.13 -7.54 2.70
C SER A 325 27.01 -6.38 3.20
N VAL A 326 26.48 -5.58 4.13
CA VAL A 326 27.24 -4.49 4.76
C VAL A 326 28.55 -4.99 5.38
N THR A 327 28.56 -6.21 5.91
CA THR A 327 29.73 -6.83 6.55
C THR A 327 30.78 -7.36 5.56
N ASP A 328 30.45 -7.45 4.26
CA ASP A 328 31.38 -7.93 3.23
C ASP A 328 32.40 -6.90 2.80
N PHE A 329 32.20 -5.63 3.17
CA PHE A 329 33.05 -4.51 2.83
C PHE A 329 33.48 -3.74 4.09
N SER A 330 34.73 -3.26 4.11
CA SER A 330 35.21 -2.48 5.23
C SER A 330 34.50 -1.13 5.35
N GLU A 331 34.47 -0.57 6.56
CA GLU A 331 33.89 0.74 6.83
C GLU A 331 34.56 1.87 6.04
N ASN A 332 35.85 1.72 5.75
CA ASN A 332 36.61 2.66 4.92
C ASN A 332 36.08 2.69 3.47
N VAL A 333 35.81 1.52 2.88
CA VAL A 333 35.27 1.39 1.51
C VAL A 333 33.84 1.94 1.44
N THR A 334 33.01 1.49 2.35
CA THR A 334 31.59 1.92 2.37
C THR A 334 31.44 3.40 2.69
N GLY A 335 32.26 3.94 3.60
CA GLY A 335 32.29 5.35 3.95
C GLY A 335 32.72 6.24 2.79
N SER A 336 33.76 5.83 2.03
CA SER A 336 34.21 6.57 0.83
C SER A 336 33.10 6.64 -0.26
N VAL A 337 32.40 5.56 -0.48
CA VAL A 337 31.28 5.54 -1.45
C VAL A 337 30.08 6.37 -0.94
N LYS A 338 29.74 6.28 0.34
CA LYS A 338 28.70 7.10 0.96
C LYS A 338 29.00 8.60 0.94
N ALA A 339 30.27 8.98 0.95
CA ALA A 339 30.67 10.37 0.79
C ALA A 339 30.37 10.93 -0.62
N ILE A 340 30.32 10.05 -1.65
CA ILE A 340 29.99 10.43 -3.02
C ILE A 340 28.48 10.42 -3.23
N PHE A 341 27.79 9.32 -2.87
CA PHE A 341 26.38 9.06 -3.22
C PHE A 341 25.36 9.45 -2.14
N THR A 342 25.75 9.96 -1.00
CA THR A 342 24.89 10.10 0.18
C THR A 342 24.38 8.76 0.73
N GLU A 343 24.10 8.69 2.02
CA GLU A 343 23.84 7.42 2.71
C GLU A 343 22.61 6.68 2.20
N ASN A 344 21.53 7.40 1.92
CA ASN A 344 20.26 6.85 1.44
C ASN A 344 20.25 6.42 -0.05
N LYS A 345 21.34 6.68 -0.77
CA LYS A 345 21.53 6.27 -2.18
C LYS A 345 22.57 5.15 -2.34
N VAL A 346 22.96 4.54 -1.23
CA VAL A 346 23.84 3.37 -1.20
C VAL A 346 23.05 2.17 -0.72
N GLU A 347 22.92 1.19 -1.59
CA GLU A 347 22.17 -0.04 -1.35
C GLU A 347 23.10 -1.25 -1.24
N TYR A 348 22.66 -2.31 -0.58
CA TYR A 348 23.37 -3.58 -0.46
C TYR A 348 22.51 -4.71 -0.98
N LEU A 349 23.07 -5.53 -1.86
CA LEU A 349 22.39 -6.66 -2.46
C LEU A 349 23.15 -7.96 -2.17
N PRO A 350 22.94 -8.58 -1.01
CA PRO A 350 23.56 -9.84 -0.68
C PRO A 350 23.01 -10.98 -1.54
N LYS A 351 23.69 -12.12 -1.56
CA LYS A 351 23.14 -13.37 -2.10
C LYS A 351 21.91 -13.79 -1.30
N THR A 352 20.92 -14.34 -1.97
CA THR A 352 19.69 -14.85 -1.31
C THR A 352 19.95 -16.16 -0.56
N SER A 353 20.95 -16.94 -0.99
CA SER A 353 21.41 -18.15 -0.34
C SER A 353 22.88 -18.40 -0.67
N GLU A 354 23.55 -19.23 0.12
CA GLU A 354 24.92 -19.67 -0.17
C GLU A 354 25.04 -20.47 -1.47
N THR A 355 23.95 -21.07 -1.91
CA THR A 355 23.87 -21.85 -3.15
C THR A 355 23.58 -21.01 -4.39
N GLU A 356 23.28 -19.72 -4.24
CA GLU A 356 23.04 -18.82 -5.38
C GLU A 356 24.33 -18.67 -6.21
N THR A 357 24.25 -19.03 -7.50
CA THR A 357 25.40 -18.93 -8.40
C THR A 357 25.74 -17.47 -8.68
N PRO A 358 27.02 -17.15 -8.97
CA PRO A 358 27.41 -15.77 -9.34
C PRO A 358 26.61 -15.23 -10.51
N GLU A 359 26.31 -16.06 -11.50
CA GLU A 359 25.51 -15.67 -12.66
C GLU A 359 24.08 -15.27 -12.28
N SER A 360 23.38 -16.12 -11.51
CA SER A 360 22.01 -15.84 -11.03
C SER A 360 21.96 -14.57 -10.16
N TRP A 361 22.96 -14.35 -9.34
CA TRP A 361 23.09 -13.16 -8.50
C TRP A 361 23.26 -11.89 -9.35
N LEU A 362 24.17 -11.90 -10.34
CA LEU A 362 24.38 -10.79 -11.27
C LEU A 362 23.13 -10.49 -12.11
N GLN A 363 22.46 -11.53 -12.61
CA GLN A 363 21.20 -11.39 -13.34
C GLN A 363 20.12 -10.71 -12.48
N ARG A 364 19.98 -11.14 -11.23
CA ARG A 364 19.06 -10.52 -10.27
C ARG A 364 19.45 -9.07 -9.97
N ALA A 365 20.74 -8.79 -9.79
CA ALA A 365 21.24 -7.45 -9.54
C ALA A 365 20.96 -6.47 -10.70
N CYS A 366 20.91 -6.97 -11.92
CA CYS A 366 20.57 -6.18 -13.11
C CYS A 366 19.08 -6.09 -13.38
N GLY A 367 18.22 -6.76 -12.60
CA GLY A 367 16.79 -6.86 -12.90
C GLY A 367 16.48 -7.74 -14.10
N LEU A 368 17.40 -8.62 -14.53
CA LEU A 368 17.15 -9.57 -15.60
C LEU A 368 16.08 -10.59 -15.18
N LYS A 369 15.04 -10.70 -15.97
CA LYS A 369 13.93 -11.64 -15.71
C LYS A 369 13.99 -12.87 -16.60
N SER A 370 14.38 -12.70 -17.86
CA SER A 370 14.35 -13.77 -18.84
C SER A 370 15.28 -13.43 -20.02
N ALA A 371 15.89 -14.46 -20.60
CA ALA A 371 16.70 -14.33 -21.80
C ALA A 371 16.45 -15.53 -22.75
N PRO A 372 15.21 -15.75 -23.24
CA PRO A 372 14.90 -16.86 -24.13
C PRO A 372 15.61 -16.68 -25.47
N ALA A 373 15.97 -17.80 -26.10
CA ALA A 373 16.45 -17.80 -27.47
C ALA A 373 15.31 -17.50 -28.45
N ILE A 374 15.53 -16.62 -29.41
CA ILE A 374 14.59 -16.31 -30.48
C ILE A 374 14.44 -17.53 -31.38
N SER A 375 13.24 -18.09 -31.49
CA SER A 375 13.01 -19.17 -32.42
C SER A 375 13.32 -18.72 -33.87
N PRO A 376 14.08 -19.52 -34.66
CA PRO A 376 14.34 -19.19 -36.07
C PRO A 376 13.06 -18.95 -36.87
N ASP A 377 11.95 -19.59 -36.49
CA ASP A 377 10.67 -19.45 -37.20
C ASP A 377 10.00 -18.09 -36.98
N ILE A 378 10.34 -17.36 -35.93
CA ILE A 378 9.78 -16.02 -35.62
C ILE A 378 10.78 -14.90 -35.87
N ALA A 379 12.06 -15.20 -36.07
CA ALA A 379 13.08 -14.22 -36.39
C ALA A 379 12.73 -13.45 -37.66
N GLY A 380 12.70 -12.14 -37.61
CA GLY A 380 12.31 -11.27 -38.74
C GLY A 380 10.78 -11.17 -38.98
N LYS A 381 9.96 -11.77 -38.09
CA LYS A 381 8.49 -11.68 -38.17
C LYS A 381 7.91 -10.84 -37.05
N ALA A 382 6.90 -10.03 -37.35
CA ALA A 382 6.18 -9.25 -36.34
C ALA A 382 5.32 -10.20 -35.49
N SER A 383 5.80 -10.54 -34.30
CA SER A 383 5.07 -11.35 -33.32
C SER A 383 4.57 -10.46 -32.18
N GLN A 384 3.25 -10.44 -31.98
CA GLN A 384 2.64 -9.72 -30.88
C GLN A 384 2.63 -10.53 -29.56
N ASN A 385 3.02 -11.81 -29.62
CA ASN A 385 3.05 -12.67 -28.44
C ASN A 385 4.49 -12.85 -27.97
N VAL A 386 4.74 -12.41 -26.75
CA VAL A 386 6.00 -12.54 -26.02
C VAL A 386 5.71 -13.20 -24.68
N GLU A 387 6.67 -13.92 -24.09
CA GLU A 387 6.52 -14.45 -22.75
C GLU A 387 7.75 -14.17 -21.90
N ILE A 388 7.51 -13.92 -20.61
CA ILE A 388 8.55 -13.88 -19.60
C ILE A 388 8.49 -15.19 -18.85
N SER A 389 9.61 -15.91 -18.77
CA SER A 389 9.67 -17.19 -18.08
C SER A 389 10.75 -17.21 -17.01
N GLY A 390 10.52 -18.02 -15.99
CA GLY A 390 11.49 -18.29 -14.92
C GLY A 390 11.26 -19.67 -14.32
N SER A 391 12.16 -20.10 -13.43
CA SER A 391 12.08 -21.41 -12.80
C SER A 391 12.34 -21.32 -11.31
N ARG A 392 11.61 -22.11 -10.50
CA ARG A 392 11.73 -22.18 -9.04
C ARG A 392 11.69 -23.63 -8.56
N GLY A 393 12.25 -23.86 -7.36
CA GLY A 393 12.29 -25.20 -6.76
C GLY A 393 10.96 -25.69 -6.20
N THR A 394 9.98 -24.81 -5.97
CA THR A 394 8.65 -25.16 -5.46
C THR A 394 7.56 -24.49 -6.27
N TYR A 395 6.38 -25.11 -6.33
CA TYR A 395 5.19 -24.57 -7.00
C TYR A 395 4.80 -23.21 -6.39
N GLU A 396 4.76 -23.11 -5.07
CA GLU A 396 4.34 -21.92 -4.34
C GLU A 396 5.26 -20.71 -4.64
N SER A 397 6.58 -20.95 -4.70
CA SER A 397 7.52 -19.86 -5.05
C SER A 397 7.42 -19.43 -6.52
N ALA A 398 7.15 -20.37 -7.44
CA ALA A 398 6.92 -20.08 -8.86
C ALA A 398 5.62 -19.28 -9.06
N GLU A 399 4.53 -19.67 -8.38
CA GLU A 399 3.24 -18.98 -8.43
C GLU A 399 3.31 -17.58 -7.83
N SER A 400 3.94 -17.44 -6.67
CA SER A 400 4.12 -16.14 -6.01
C SER A 400 4.88 -15.17 -6.91
N GLU A 401 6.02 -15.59 -7.47
CA GLU A 401 6.84 -14.72 -8.31
C GLU A 401 6.14 -14.36 -9.63
N ALA A 402 5.49 -15.32 -10.27
CA ALA A 402 4.73 -15.06 -11.48
C ALA A 402 3.55 -14.10 -11.23
N SER A 403 2.87 -14.25 -10.08
CA SER A 403 1.77 -13.37 -9.67
C SER A 403 2.26 -11.96 -9.37
N ASP A 404 3.36 -11.84 -8.65
CA ASP A 404 3.96 -10.54 -8.32
C ASP A 404 4.43 -9.84 -9.61
N LEU A 405 5.09 -10.55 -10.53
CA LEU A 405 5.51 -10.04 -11.84
C LEU A 405 4.30 -9.57 -12.68
N LYS A 406 3.25 -10.38 -12.76
CA LYS A 406 2.02 -10.01 -13.46
C LYS A 406 1.42 -8.74 -12.88
N THR A 407 1.32 -8.64 -11.56
CA THR A 407 0.76 -7.48 -10.84
C THR A 407 1.56 -6.21 -11.13
N VAL A 408 2.89 -6.30 -11.08
CA VAL A 408 3.78 -5.16 -11.36
C VAL A 408 3.65 -4.69 -12.81
N LEU A 409 3.58 -5.63 -13.76
CA LEU A 409 3.43 -5.30 -15.19
C LEU A 409 2.05 -4.72 -15.54
N GLN A 410 1.00 -5.16 -14.84
CA GLN A 410 -0.36 -4.62 -15.02
C GLN A 410 -0.54 -3.25 -14.38
N GLN A 411 0.19 -2.98 -13.29
CA GLN A 411 0.05 -1.77 -12.49
C GLN A 411 1.36 -0.99 -12.44
N ARG A 412 1.84 -0.58 -13.62
CA ARG A 412 3.08 0.18 -13.76
C ARG A 412 2.97 1.55 -13.10
N LEU A 413 4.05 1.95 -12.42
CA LEU A 413 4.10 3.27 -11.81
C LEU A 413 4.58 4.31 -12.82
N PRO A 414 3.91 5.46 -12.91
CA PRO A 414 4.37 6.56 -13.74
C PRO A 414 5.60 7.26 -13.15
N VAL A 415 5.90 7.04 -11.87
CA VAL A 415 7.00 7.67 -11.15
C VAL A 415 7.82 6.62 -10.43
N LYS A 416 9.15 6.75 -10.49
CA LYS A 416 10.05 5.91 -9.71
C LYS A 416 9.89 6.22 -8.22
N VAL A 417 9.97 5.16 -7.40
CA VAL A 417 9.92 5.27 -5.93
C VAL A 417 11.18 4.65 -5.32
N SER A 418 11.63 5.21 -4.22
CA SER A 418 12.75 4.66 -3.43
C SER A 418 12.34 4.48 -1.98
N PHE A 419 13.05 3.60 -1.27
CA PHE A 419 12.82 3.33 0.14
C PHE A 419 13.62 4.31 0.99
N VAL A 420 12.94 4.99 1.92
CA VAL A 420 13.56 5.91 2.88
C VAL A 420 13.66 5.27 4.27
N GLY A 421 12.70 4.44 4.62
CA GLY A 421 12.68 3.79 5.92
C GLY A 421 11.68 2.66 6.00
N GLU A 422 11.94 1.75 6.92
CA GLU A 422 11.07 0.62 7.19
C GLU A 422 11.03 0.30 8.67
N SER A 423 9.91 -0.24 9.11
CA SER A 423 9.79 -0.89 10.41
C SER A 423 8.84 -2.07 10.30
N SER A 424 9.12 -3.13 11.03
CA SER A 424 8.28 -4.32 11.09
C SER A 424 7.66 -4.44 12.48
N ILE A 425 6.38 -4.80 12.51
CA ILE A 425 5.66 -5.13 13.75
C ILE A 425 5.40 -6.63 13.71
N PRO A 426 6.05 -7.41 14.59
CA PRO A 426 5.83 -8.85 14.64
C PRO A 426 4.37 -9.20 14.96
N ALA A 427 3.76 -10.11 14.21
CA ALA A 427 2.38 -10.58 14.42
C ALA A 427 2.12 -11.11 15.83
N ARG A 428 3.15 -11.69 16.48
CA ARG A 428 3.07 -12.17 17.85
C ARG A 428 2.76 -11.05 18.87
N LEU A 429 3.39 -9.88 18.71
CA LEU A 429 3.11 -8.71 19.56
C LEU A 429 1.66 -8.23 19.38
N GLY A 430 1.16 -8.23 18.15
CA GLY A 430 -0.21 -7.85 17.85
C GLY A 430 -1.24 -8.79 18.48
N SER A 431 -1.03 -10.10 18.42
CA SER A 431 -1.96 -11.09 18.98
C SER A 431 -2.00 -11.05 20.51
N GLU A 432 -0.85 -10.92 21.17
CA GLU A 432 -0.77 -10.75 22.64
C GLU A 432 -1.49 -9.46 23.07
N PHE A 433 -1.30 -8.40 22.31
CA PHE A 433 -1.93 -7.10 22.55
C PHE A 433 -3.45 -7.13 22.34
N ALA A 434 -3.94 -7.83 21.30
CA ALA A 434 -5.37 -8.02 21.07
C ALA A 434 -6.06 -8.74 22.25
N PHE A 435 -5.38 -9.73 22.84
CA PHE A 435 -5.86 -10.41 24.05
C PHE A 435 -5.93 -9.49 25.27
N ASP A 436 -4.95 -8.63 25.45
CA ASP A 436 -4.93 -7.68 26.57
C ASP A 436 -6.00 -6.59 26.42
N ILE A 437 -6.26 -6.14 25.20
CA ILE A 437 -7.38 -5.24 24.90
C ILE A 437 -8.72 -5.91 25.20
N LEU A 438 -8.89 -7.17 24.81
CA LEU A 438 -10.13 -7.92 25.11
C LEU A 438 -10.35 -8.04 26.62
N LYS A 439 -9.31 -8.34 27.39
CA LYS A 439 -9.36 -8.35 28.86
C LYS A 439 -9.74 -6.96 29.41
N ALA A 440 -9.13 -5.90 28.90
CA ALA A 440 -9.43 -4.53 29.29
C ALA A 440 -10.89 -4.15 28.97
N ALA A 441 -11.41 -4.52 27.79
CA ALA A 441 -12.79 -4.30 27.41
C ALA A 441 -13.77 -5.05 28.35
N ILE A 442 -13.50 -6.31 28.65
CA ILE A 442 -14.31 -7.11 29.60
C ILE A 442 -14.27 -6.48 30.99
N ALA A 443 -13.09 -6.07 31.46
CA ALA A 443 -12.94 -5.40 32.75
C ALA A 443 -13.72 -4.08 32.81
N ALA A 444 -13.69 -3.28 31.75
CA ALA A 444 -14.47 -2.04 31.62
C ALA A 444 -15.98 -2.31 31.69
N VAL A 445 -16.46 -3.32 30.96
CA VAL A 445 -17.87 -3.74 30.97
C VAL A 445 -18.30 -4.17 32.39
N ILE A 446 -17.48 -4.99 33.06
CA ILE A 446 -17.75 -5.43 34.45
C ILE A 446 -17.78 -4.23 35.39
N ALA A 447 -16.78 -3.33 35.32
CA ALA A 447 -16.71 -2.14 36.18
C ALA A 447 -17.95 -1.24 35.99
N VAL A 448 -18.36 -1.01 34.76
CA VAL A 448 -19.60 -0.28 34.45
C VAL A 448 -20.83 -0.99 35.05
N GLY A 449 -20.93 -2.32 34.88
CA GLY A 449 -22.03 -3.11 35.44
C GLY A 449 -22.11 -2.99 36.97
N VAL A 450 -20.97 -3.04 37.65
CA VAL A 450 -20.87 -2.84 39.11
C VAL A 450 -21.29 -1.44 39.52
N LEU A 451 -20.80 -0.40 38.85
CA LEU A 451 -21.16 1.00 39.13
C LEU A 451 -22.68 1.24 38.96
N VAL A 452 -23.24 0.73 37.86
CA VAL A 452 -24.69 0.82 37.59
C VAL A 452 -25.49 0.05 38.66
N TYR A 453 -25.02 -1.13 39.06
CA TYR A 453 -25.68 -1.89 40.13
C TYR A 453 -25.64 -1.15 41.50
N LEU A 454 -24.53 -0.60 41.87
CA LEU A 454 -24.40 0.19 43.11
C LEU A 454 -25.32 1.42 43.07
N ARG A 455 -25.50 2.05 41.94
CA ARG A 455 -26.33 3.26 41.72
C ARG A 455 -27.82 2.96 41.83
N TYR A 456 -28.30 1.88 41.19
CA TYR A 456 -29.73 1.61 41.08
C TYR A 456 -30.22 0.47 41.97
N ARG A 457 -29.35 -0.46 42.34
CA ARG A 457 -29.66 -1.68 43.11
C ARG A 457 -30.81 -2.51 42.52
N ARG A 458 -30.98 -2.47 41.17
CA ARG A 458 -32.02 -3.18 40.43
C ARG A 458 -31.39 -4.03 39.32
N PRO A 459 -31.26 -5.36 39.53
CA PRO A 459 -30.52 -6.23 38.62
C PRO A 459 -31.15 -6.28 37.20
N LEU A 460 -32.46 -6.14 37.06
CA LEU A 460 -33.14 -6.11 35.77
C LEU A 460 -32.76 -4.87 34.95
N ILE A 461 -32.58 -3.71 35.58
CA ILE A 461 -32.15 -2.49 34.91
C ILE A 461 -30.69 -2.62 34.46
N VAL A 462 -29.82 -3.15 35.35
CA VAL A 462 -28.43 -3.42 35.03
C VAL A 462 -28.33 -4.36 33.83
N GLY A 463 -29.06 -5.47 33.84
CA GLY A 463 -29.10 -6.42 32.70
C GLY A 463 -29.56 -5.78 31.40
N ALA A 464 -30.56 -4.88 31.45
CA ALA A 464 -31.03 -4.16 30.26
C ALA A 464 -29.97 -3.19 29.71
N ILE A 465 -29.24 -2.47 30.58
CA ILE A 465 -28.12 -1.61 30.20
C ILE A 465 -27.02 -2.42 29.54
N MET A 466 -26.59 -3.51 30.19
CA MET A 466 -25.51 -4.36 29.67
C MET A 466 -25.86 -4.99 28.32
N LEU A 467 -27.10 -5.48 28.16
CA LEU A 467 -27.57 -6.08 26.90
C LEU A 467 -27.57 -5.06 25.75
N THR A 468 -28.11 -3.87 25.99
CA THR A 468 -28.19 -2.83 24.96
C THR A 468 -26.82 -2.20 24.67
N MET A 469 -25.93 -2.12 25.65
CA MET A 469 -24.53 -1.71 25.47
C MET A 469 -23.77 -2.73 24.58
N GLY A 470 -23.89 -4.02 24.88
CA GLY A 470 -23.31 -5.08 24.04
C GLY A 470 -23.86 -5.05 22.61
N SER A 471 -25.16 -4.81 22.45
CA SER A 471 -25.78 -4.63 21.12
C SER A 471 -25.21 -3.42 20.38
N GLU A 472 -24.93 -2.32 21.08
CA GLU A 472 -24.34 -1.11 20.51
C GLU A 472 -22.92 -1.34 19.98
N VAL A 473 -22.09 -2.00 20.76
CA VAL A 473 -20.73 -2.39 20.35
C VAL A 473 -20.79 -3.29 19.12
N LEU A 474 -21.66 -4.32 19.16
CA LEU A 474 -21.84 -5.25 18.04
C LEU A 474 -22.26 -4.52 16.74
N VAL A 475 -23.21 -3.62 16.82
CA VAL A 475 -23.70 -2.83 15.68
C VAL A 475 -22.62 -1.88 15.18
N THR A 476 -21.87 -1.24 16.08
CA THR A 476 -20.78 -0.32 15.73
C THR A 476 -19.70 -1.05 14.94
N ILE A 477 -19.22 -2.20 15.45
CA ILE A 477 -18.18 -2.99 14.75
C ILE A 477 -18.73 -3.58 13.45
N GLY A 478 -19.99 -4.03 13.43
CA GLY A 478 -20.64 -4.55 12.22
C GLY A 478 -20.75 -3.49 11.10
N ILE A 479 -21.13 -2.26 11.43
CA ILE A 479 -21.15 -1.15 10.45
C ILE A 479 -19.72 -0.76 10.03
N ALA A 480 -18.77 -0.73 10.96
CA ALA A 480 -17.36 -0.47 10.65
C ALA A 480 -16.81 -1.52 9.67
N SER A 481 -17.14 -2.80 9.88
CA SER A 481 -16.80 -3.90 8.95
C SER A 481 -17.42 -3.71 7.56
N LEU A 482 -18.70 -3.33 7.49
CA LEU A 482 -19.39 -3.03 6.23
C LEU A 482 -18.72 -1.89 5.44
N LEU A 483 -18.26 -0.87 6.15
CA LEU A 483 -17.52 0.27 5.56
C LEU A 483 -16.05 -0.05 5.27
N HIS A 484 -15.66 -1.30 5.44
CA HIS A 484 -14.27 -1.75 5.28
C HIS A 484 -13.25 -0.98 6.14
N GLN A 485 -13.71 -0.49 7.30
CA GLN A 485 -12.86 0.24 8.23
C GLN A 485 -11.88 -0.73 8.91
N THR A 486 -10.60 -0.40 8.88
CA THR A 486 -9.56 -1.16 9.58
C THR A 486 -9.68 -0.92 11.09
N ILE A 487 -9.62 -1.96 11.89
CA ILE A 487 -9.68 -1.89 13.35
C ILE A 487 -8.26 -1.97 13.90
N GLY A 488 -7.69 -0.83 14.24
CA GLY A 488 -6.42 -0.67 14.94
C GLY A 488 -6.64 -0.23 16.40
N LEU A 489 -5.57 0.24 17.05
CA LEU A 489 -5.61 0.69 18.45
C LEU A 489 -6.54 1.87 18.68
N ALA A 490 -6.54 2.83 17.77
CA ALA A 490 -7.37 4.03 17.88
C ALA A 490 -8.86 3.70 17.73
N GLU A 491 -9.21 2.81 16.80
CA GLU A 491 -10.58 2.36 16.59
C GLU A 491 -11.11 1.57 17.79
N ILE A 492 -10.26 0.75 18.42
CA ILE A 492 -10.61 0.07 19.66
C ILE A 492 -10.83 1.07 20.80
N ALA A 493 -9.98 2.07 20.93
CA ALA A 493 -10.20 3.15 21.91
C ALA A 493 -11.51 3.89 21.64
N ALA A 494 -11.90 4.08 20.37
CA ALA A 494 -13.20 4.63 19.99
C ALA A 494 -14.35 3.74 20.44
N VAL A 495 -14.27 2.41 20.23
CA VAL A 495 -15.29 1.46 20.72
C VAL A 495 -15.43 1.52 22.24
N LEU A 496 -14.31 1.58 22.98
CA LEU A 496 -14.34 1.75 24.45
C LEU A 496 -14.99 3.08 24.87
N ALA A 497 -14.70 4.16 24.14
CA ALA A 497 -15.33 5.46 24.39
C ALA A 497 -16.84 5.44 24.09
N VAL A 498 -17.28 4.73 23.03
CA VAL A 498 -18.72 4.50 22.73
C VAL A 498 -19.40 3.78 23.90
N ILE A 499 -18.76 2.79 24.54
CA ILE A 499 -19.28 2.12 25.72
C ILE A 499 -19.52 3.15 26.85
N GLY A 500 -18.56 4.02 27.11
CA GLY A 500 -18.65 5.04 28.17
C GLY A 500 -19.79 6.04 27.92
N THR A 501 -19.79 6.69 26.74
CA THR A 501 -20.84 7.65 26.36
C THR A 501 -22.20 6.97 26.23
N GLY A 502 -22.20 5.71 25.81
CA GLY A 502 -23.38 4.87 25.70
C GLY A 502 -24.09 4.66 27.05
N VAL A 503 -23.34 4.29 28.06
CA VAL A 503 -23.89 4.09 29.42
C VAL A 503 -24.41 5.41 30.01
N GLU A 504 -23.69 6.52 29.85
CA GLU A 504 -24.14 7.84 30.28
C GLU A 504 -25.53 8.17 29.76
N GLN A 505 -25.77 7.99 28.47
CA GLN A 505 -27.06 8.22 27.84
C GLN A 505 -28.15 7.28 28.37
N GLN A 506 -27.82 6.01 28.66
CA GLN A 506 -28.75 5.05 29.27
C GLN A 506 -29.12 5.43 30.70
N LEU A 507 -28.16 5.96 31.49
CA LEU A 507 -28.39 6.47 32.83
C LEU A 507 -29.36 7.66 32.79
N ILE A 508 -29.19 8.61 31.84
CA ILE A 508 -30.10 9.75 31.65
C ILE A 508 -31.55 9.26 31.42
N ILE A 509 -31.73 8.28 30.53
CA ILE A 509 -33.06 7.69 30.28
C ILE A 509 -33.59 7.00 31.53
N THR A 510 -32.75 6.23 32.25
CA THR A 510 -33.16 5.49 33.44
C THR A 510 -33.58 6.43 34.57
N ASP A 511 -32.78 7.47 34.85
CA ASP A 511 -33.08 8.45 35.88
C ASP A 511 -34.39 9.18 35.61
N GLU A 512 -34.65 9.55 34.35
CA GLU A 512 -35.91 10.21 33.98
C GLU A 512 -37.10 9.28 34.04
N VAL A 513 -36.96 7.97 33.76
CA VAL A 513 -37.99 6.97 33.91
C VAL A 513 -38.28 6.66 35.38
N LEU A 514 -37.24 6.57 36.22
CA LEU A 514 -37.34 6.27 37.65
C LEU A 514 -37.75 7.48 38.51
N ARG A 515 -37.67 8.68 37.99
CA ARG A 515 -38.05 9.92 38.68
C ARG A 515 -39.53 9.88 38.97
N LYS A 516 -39.90 9.46 40.23
CA LYS A 516 -41.27 9.53 40.74
C LYS A 516 -41.69 11.00 40.71
N GLY A 517 -42.79 11.29 40.10
CA GLY A 517 -43.35 12.64 40.04
C GLY A 517 -43.53 13.21 41.43
N LEU A 518 -42.58 14.05 41.89
CA LEU A 518 -42.88 15.04 42.90
C LEU A 518 -43.88 16.00 42.28
N PRO A 519 -45.00 16.30 42.95
CA PRO A 519 -45.93 17.31 42.45
C PRO A 519 -45.25 18.67 42.56
N LYS A 520 -44.57 19.08 41.47
CA LYS A 520 -44.28 20.51 41.26
C LYS A 520 -45.56 21.12 40.76
N ALA A 521 -46.00 22.19 41.46
CA ALA A 521 -47.18 22.98 41.18
C ALA A 521 -47.38 23.26 39.70
N GLY A 522 -48.25 22.49 39.05
CA GLY A 522 -48.67 22.63 37.66
C GLY A 522 -49.79 21.61 37.36
N PRO A 523 -50.77 21.96 36.53
CA PRO A 523 -52.07 21.28 36.46
C PRO A 523 -52.07 19.87 35.83
N ARG A 524 -50.98 19.31 35.36
CA ARG A 524 -50.91 17.91 34.85
C ARG A 524 -49.56 17.26 35.03
N PRO A 525 -49.47 16.04 35.65
CA PRO A 525 -48.23 15.26 35.71
C PRO A 525 -47.82 14.86 34.28
N MET A 526 -46.59 15.10 33.92
CA MET A 526 -46.05 14.69 32.62
C MET A 526 -46.16 13.17 32.46
N SER A 527 -46.68 12.74 31.30
CA SER A 527 -46.74 11.32 30.97
C SER A 527 -45.34 10.72 30.89
N LEU A 528 -45.20 9.42 31.13
CA LEU A 528 -43.90 8.70 31.03
C LEU A 528 -43.28 8.86 29.64
N SER A 529 -44.09 8.88 28.57
CA SER A 529 -43.65 9.20 27.21
C SER A 529 -43.04 10.59 27.08
N GLY A 530 -43.63 11.61 27.75
CA GLY A 530 -43.09 12.98 27.71
C GLY A 530 -41.76 13.10 28.44
N ARG A 531 -41.54 12.35 29.51
CA ARG A 531 -40.25 12.30 30.25
C ARG A 531 -39.14 11.66 29.39
N ILE A 532 -39.46 10.54 28.76
CA ILE A 532 -38.52 9.91 27.81
C ILE A 532 -38.19 10.88 26.67
N GLY A 533 -39.14 11.64 26.14
CA GLY A 533 -38.92 12.65 25.12
C GLY A 533 -37.93 13.74 25.55
N LYS A 534 -38.01 14.20 26.82
CA LYS A 534 -37.01 15.16 27.36
C LYS A 534 -35.61 14.57 27.48
N ALA A 535 -35.51 13.31 27.96
CA ALA A 535 -34.21 12.61 27.98
C ALA A 535 -33.59 12.53 26.58
N PHE A 536 -34.39 12.20 25.58
CA PHE A 536 -33.92 12.16 24.19
C PHE A 536 -33.48 13.54 23.68
N ALA A 537 -34.14 14.63 24.01
CA ALA A 537 -33.72 15.97 23.60
C ALA A 537 -32.32 16.31 24.14
N VAL A 538 -32.02 15.96 25.42
CA VAL A 538 -30.69 16.15 26.01
C VAL A 538 -29.66 15.27 25.32
N ILE A 539 -29.97 14.01 25.09
CA ILE A 539 -29.07 13.06 24.41
C ILE A 539 -28.76 13.52 22.98
N PHE A 540 -29.75 14.01 22.23
CA PHE A 540 -29.53 14.54 20.90
C PHE A 540 -28.62 15.77 20.88
N ALA A 541 -28.82 16.69 21.82
CA ALA A 541 -27.97 17.87 21.93
C ALA A 541 -26.52 17.51 22.26
N ALA A 542 -26.30 16.61 23.23
CA ALA A 542 -24.96 16.12 23.58
C ALA A 542 -24.30 15.38 22.41
N ALA A 543 -25.04 14.52 21.72
CA ALA A 543 -24.51 13.81 20.56
C ALA A 543 -24.17 14.73 19.40
N ALA A 544 -24.99 15.74 19.12
CA ALA A 544 -24.72 16.71 18.05
C ALA A 544 -23.41 17.47 18.31
N THR A 545 -23.14 17.89 19.54
CA THR A 545 -21.87 18.56 19.90
C THR A 545 -20.68 17.62 19.78
N THR A 546 -20.81 16.35 20.21
CA THR A 546 -19.76 15.36 20.08
C THR A 546 -19.47 15.02 18.60
N ILE A 547 -20.53 14.83 17.78
CA ILE A 547 -20.35 14.59 16.33
C ILE A 547 -19.70 15.82 15.65
N ALA A 548 -20.06 17.04 16.01
CA ALA A 548 -19.43 18.24 15.47
C ALA A 548 -17.91 18.30 15.78
N ALA A 549 -17.52 17.96 17.03
CA ALA A 549 -16.12 17.87 17.41
C ALA A 549 -15.39 16.76 16.63
N LEU A 550 -16.01 15.59 16.49
CA LEU A 550 -15.45 14.46 15.75
C LEU A 550 -15.40 14.72 14.23
N ALA A 551 -16.36 15.47 13.69
CA ALA A 551 -16.32 15.90 12.29
C ALA A 551 -15.08 16.78 12.00
N THR A 552 -14.72 17.67 12.91
CA THR A 552 -13.47 18.44 12.79
C THR A 552 -12.26 17.49 12.75
N LEU A 553 -12.22 16.47 13.63
CA LEU A 553 -11.16 15.49 13.66
C LEU A 553 -11.14 14.61 12.38
N PHE A 554 -12.31 14.33 11.79
CA PHE A 554 -12.43 13.59 10.53
C PHE A 554 -11.85 14.36 9.34
N PHE A 555 -12.09 15.68 9.24
CA PHE A 555 -11.61 16.50 8.13
C PHE A 555 -10.14 16.90 8.27
N VAL A 556 -9.70 17.26 9.48
CA VAL A 556 -8.34 17.77 9.75
C VAL A 556 -7.40 16.65 10.20
N GLY A 557 -7.93 15.58 10.79
CA GLY A 557 -7.14 14.47 11.34
C GLY A 557 -6.48 13.60 10.28
N TYR A 558 -5.34 13.02 10.63
CA TYR A 558 -4.60 12.08 9.80
C TYR A 558 -4.60 10.68 10.42
N GLY A 559 -4.68 9.67 9.57
CA GLY A 559 -4.51 8.26 9.94
C GLY A 559 -5.40 7.79 11.07
N ALA A 560 -4.81 7.32 12.16
CA ALA A 560 -5.50 6.76 13.31
C ALA A 560 -6.55 7.70 13.95
N MET A 561 -6.32 9.02 13.92
CA MET A 561 -7.32 10.00 14.41
C MET A 561 -8.59 10.00 13.56
N LYS A 562 -8.44 9.84 12.25
CA LYS A 562 -9.57 9.76 11.31
C LYS A 562 -10.39 8.49 11.54
N GLY A 563 -9.72 7.35 11.71
CA GLY A 563 -10.36 6.08 12.04
C GLY A 563 -11.11 6.12 13.38
N PHE A 564 -10.48 6.68 14.42
CA PHE A 564 -11.13 6.95 15.70
C PHE A 564 -12.43 7.76 15.54
N ALA A 565 -12.36 8.87 14.79
CA ALA A 565 -13.52 9.74 14.58
C ALA A 565 -14.67 9.01 13.85
N ILE A 566 -14.34 8.23 12.81
CA ILE A 566 -15.33 7.44 12.04
C ILE A 566 -16.04 6.46 12.97
N VAL A 567 -15.30 5.63 13.70
CA VAL A 567 -15.88 4.59 14.58
C VAL A 567 -16.72 5.22 15.69
N MET A 568 -16.26 6.32 16.29
CA MET A 568 -17.03 7.06 17.29
C MET A 568 -18.33 7.61 16.71
N ILE A 569 -18.31 8.23 15.53
CA ILE A 569 -19.53 8.76 14.87
C ILE A 569 -20.50 7.63 14.58
N ILE A 570 -20.02 6.49 14.04
CA ILE A 570 -20.85 5.29 13.80
C ILE A 570 -21.50 4.83 15.11
N GLY A 571 -20.73 4.72 16.20
CA GLY A 571 -21.24 4.29 17.51
C GLY A 571 -22.31 5.22 18.06
N ILE A 572 -22.09 6.54 18.02
CA ILE A 572 -23.07 7.54 18.48
C ILE A 572 -24.35 7.49 17.63
N LEU A 573 -24.24 7.36 16.31
CA LEU A 573 -25.39 7.25 15.41
C LEU A 573 -26.17 5.94 15.67
N ALA A 574 -25.48 4.80 15.81
CA ALA A 574 -26.09 3.53 16.16
C ALA A 574 -26.80 3.60 17.53
N ALA A 575 -26.20 4.30 18.50
CA ALA A 575 -26.80 4.55 19.78
C ALA A 575 -28.14 5.29 19.66
N ILE A 576 -28.14 6.45 19.04
CA ILE A 576 -29.30 7.33 18.98
C ILE A 576 -30.44 6.76 18.13
N LEU A 577 -30.10 6.18 16.99
CA LEU A 577 -31.10 5.72 16.03
C LEU A 577 -31.67 4.35 16.39
N VAL A 578 -30.90 3.48 17.03
CA VAL A 578 -31.27 2.07 17.23
C VAL A 578 -31.34 1.71 18.69
N THR A 579 -30.22 1.80 19.42
CA THR A 579 -30.17 1.20 20.77
C THR A 579 -30.92 2.02 21.82
N ARG A 580 -30.90 3.36 21.82
CA ARG A 580 -31.61 4.20 22.79
C ARG A 580 -33.12 4.12 22.67
N PRO A 581 -33.74 4.15 21.45
CA PRO A 581 -35.17 3.94 21.30
C PRO A 581 -35.64 2.57 21.79
N ALA A 582 -34.85 1.52 21.59
CA ALA A 582 -35.15 0.19 22.11
C ALA A 582 -34.99 0.12 23.65
N TYR A 583 -33.87 0.67 24.18
CA TYR A 583 -33.61 0.72 25.62
C TYR A 583 -34.72 1.46 26.40
N GLY A 584 -35.18 2.62 25.90
CA GLY A 584 -36.27 3.36 26.51
C GLY A 584 -37.58 2.54 26.64
N ARG A 585 -37.86 1.64 25.69
CA ARG A 585 -39.00 0.71 25.77
C ARG A 585 -38.76 -0.43 26.75
N ILE A 586 -37.56 -0.97 26.80
CA ILE A 586 -37.17 -2.05 27.71
C ILE A 586 -37.31 -1.57 29.17
N VAL A 587 -36.68 -0.43 29.50
CA VAL A 587 -36.70 0.13 30.87
C VAL A 587 -38.14 0.50 31.28
N ASN A 588 -38.94 1.10 30.36
CA ASN A 588 -40.33 1.39 30.63
C ASN A 588 -41.12 0.13 30.97
N ALA A 589 -40.93 -0.95 30.23
CA ALA A 589 -41.61 -2.22 30.47
C ALA A 589 -41.20 -2.88 31.81
N ILE A 590 -39.92 -2.77 32.19
CA ILE A 590 -39.42 -3.27 33.46
C ILE A 590 -40.07 -2.51 34.63
N VAL A 591 -40.03 -1.17 34.60
CA VAL A 591 -40.57 -0.33 35.67
C VAL A 591 -42.09 -0.46 35.78
N SER A 592 -42.83 -0.53 34.65
CA SER A 592 -44.29 -0.72 34.66
C SER A 592 -44.71 -2.08 35.28
N ARG A 593 -43.94 -3.14 35.02
CA ARG A 593 -44.17 -4.46 35.64
C ARG A 593 -43.93 -4.46 37.14
N GLU A 594 -42.90 -3.78 37.61
CA GLU A 594 -42.59 -3.65 39.02
C GLU A 594 -43.70 -2.88 39.78
N THR A 595 -44.19 -1.76 39.21
CA THR A 595 -45.28 -0.98 39.79
C THR A 595 -46.59 -1.78 39.88
N THR A 596 -46.96 -2.47 38.79
CA THR A 596 -48.18 -3.32 38.79
C THR A 596 -48.06 -4.48 39.79
N LYS A 597 -46.88 -5.05 39.99
CA LYS A 597 -46.65 -6.12 40.98
C LYS A 597 -46.74 -5.59 42.41
N ALA A 598 -46.20 -4.40 42.68
CA ALA A 598 -46.27 -3.73 43.97
C ALA A 598 -47.75 -3.36 44.33
N GLU A 599 -48.50 -2.80 43.40
CA GLU A 599 -49.94 -2.48 43.57
C GLU A 599 -50.78 -3.74 43.86
N LYS A 600 -50.57 -4.84 43.13
CA LYS A 600 -51.25 -6.11 43.40
C LYS A 600 -50.93 -6.69 44.76
N THR A 601 -49.70 -6.53 45.23
CA THR A 601 -49.27 -6.99 46.57
C THR A 601 -49.90 -6.13 47.67
N GLN A 602 -49.98 -4.80 47.48
CA GLN A 602 -50.64 -3.90 48.43
C GLN A 602 -52.15 -4.15 48.51
N VAL A 603 -52.84 -4.39 47.38
CA VAL A 603 -54.25 -4.72 47.34
C VAL A 603 -54.52 -6.07 48.02
N LYS A 604 -53.65 -7.07 47.86
CA LYS A 604 -53.77 -8.35 48.57
C LYS A 604 -53.55 -8.20 50.07
N ALA A 605 -52.60 -7.37 50.50
CA ALA A 605 -52.34 -7.09 51.90
C ALA A 605 -53.43 -6.25 52.60
N ALA A 606 -54.16 -5.43 51.82
CA ALA A 606 -55.31 -4.66 52.32
C ALA A 606 -56.63 -5.47 52.35
N GLN A 607 -56.68 -6.64 51.72
CA GLN A 607 -57.82 -7.58 51.73
C GLN A 607 -57.68 -8.71 52.75
N GLN A 608 -56.53 -8.82 53.41
CA GLN A 608 -56.24 -9.63 54.59
C GLN A 608 -56.34 -8.78 55.89
#